data_a601f909e8b2fb10e1cf1d5430171c9e
#
_entry.id   a601f909e8b2fb10e1cf1d5430171c9e
#
_cell.length_a   1.000
_cell.length_b   1.000
_cell.length_c   1.000
_cell.angle_alpha   90.00
_cell.angle_beta   90.00
_cell.angle_gamma   90.00
#
_symmetry.space_group_name_H-M   'P 1'
#
loop_
_entity.id
_entity.type
_entity.pdbx_description
1 polymer ?
#
loop_
_entity_poly.entity_id
_entity_poly.type
_entity_poly.pdbx_seq_one_letter_code
_entity_poly.pdbx_strand_id
1 'polypeptide(L)'
;MRFEEVKRADGEGVQALSALATSIVREHFDPIIGKAQNDYMLEKFQSVPALRGQLESGYRYFFACTDAGERIGFLAFYPRGNELYLSKFYLQKDWCGRGLAWEMLRFVLESARALGLGAVELNVNRDNDAARAYERMGFVRVREEKNDIGAGFCMDDFVYRYDL
;
A
#
# COMPACT_ATOMS: atom_id res chain seq x y z
N MET A 1 -11.96 4.44 13.16
CA MET A 1 -11.39 4.63 11.80
C MET A 1 -12.38 4.14 10.75
N ARG A 2 -12.49 4.86 9.66
CA ARG A 2 -13.37 4.50 8.54
C ARG A 2 -12.53 4.30 7.28
N PHE A 3 -13.04 3.48 6.34
CA PHE A 3 -12.38 3.22 5.06
C PHE A 3 -13.32 3.63 3.93
N GLU A 4 -12.83 4.53 3.09
CA GLU A 4 -13.59 5.11 1.97
C GLU A 4 -13.03 4.56 0.67
N GLU A 5 -13.82 3.77 -0.05
CA GLU A 5 -13.38 3.17 -1.31
C GLU A 5 -13.31 4.22 -2.41
N VAL A 6 -12.21 4.20 -3.18
CA VAL A 6 -12.01 5.08 -4.33
C VAL A 6 -12.52 4.35 -5.57
N LYS A 7 -13.55 4.90 -6.22
CA LYS A 7 -14.11 4.31 -7.44
C LYS A 7 -13.43 4.89 -8.68
N ARG A 8 -13.30 4.08 -9.72
CA ARG A 8 -12.68 4.47 -11.00
C ARG A 8 -13.34 5.71 -11.60
N ALA A 9 -14.66 5.84 -11.51
CA ALA A 9 -15.42 6.93 -12.07
C ALA A 9 -15.32 8.24 -11.26
N ASP A 10 -14.79 8.19 -10.04
CA ASP A 10 -14.64 9.35 -9.17
C ASP A 10 -13.31 10.06 -9.45
N GLY A 11 -13.32 10.98 -10.43
CA GLY A 11 -12.12 11.72 -10.82
C GLY A 11 -11.53 12.57 -9.69
N GLU A 12 -12.37 13.15 -8.83
CA GLU A 12 -11.92 13.93 -7.68
C GLU A 12 -11.26 13.02 -6.63
N GLY A 13 -11.84 11.87 -6.36
CA GLY A 13 -11.28 10.88 -5.44
C GLY A 13 -9.93 10.35 -5.92
N VAL A 14 -9.78 10.07 -7.21
CA VAL A 14 -8.51 9.62 -7.79
C VAL A 14 -7.44 10.71 -7.69
N GLN A 15 -7.78 11.96 -7.96
CA GLN A 15 -6.86 13.09 -7.81
C GLN A 15 -6.43 13.28 -6.36
N ALA A 16 -7.37 13.23 -5.43
CA ALA A 16 -7.08 13.32 -3.99
C ALA A 16 -6.19 12.18 -3.52
N LEU A 17 -6.43 10.97 -4.02
CA LEU A 17 -5.61 9.81 -3.72
C LEU A 17 -4.18 9.98 -4.23
N SER A 18 -4.00 10.43 -5.46
CA SER A 18 -2.68 10.68 -6.03
C SER A 18 -1.91 11.72 -5.24
N ALA A 19 -2.57 12.80 -4.81
CA ALA A 19 -1.95 13.84 -3.99
C ALA A 19 -1.52 13.31 -2.63
N LEU A 20 -2.38 12.57 -1.95
CA LEU A 20 -2.08 11.97 -0.65
C LEU A 20 -0.94 10.96 -0.76
N ALA A 21 -1.01 10.08 -1.74
CA ALA A 21 0.00 9.07 -2.00
C ALA A 21 1.37 9.71 -2.28
N THR A 22 1.42 10.74 -3.11
CA THR A 22 2.65 11.46 -3.41
C THR A 22 3.27 12.04 -2.13
N SER A 23 2.49 12.71 -1.31
CA SER A 23 2.96 13.29 -0.05
C SER A 23 3.55 12.24 0.89
N ILE A 24 2.81 11.17 1.14
CA ILE A 24 3.22 10.12 2.07
C ILE A 24 4.44 9.36 1.54
N VAL A 25 4.43 8.97 0.27
CA VAL A 25 5.49 8.16 -0.33
C VAL A 25 6.79 8.96 -0.44
N ARG A 26 6.74 10.25 -0.77
CA ARG A 26 7.94 11.09 -0.76
C ARG A 26 8.56 11.21 0.62
N GLU A 27 7.75 11.52 1.62
CA GLU A 27 8.23 11.66 2.99
C GLU A 27 8.90 10.37 3.49
N HIS A 28 8.35 9.23 3.13
CA HIS A 28 8.79 7.93 3.62
C HIS A 28 9.97 7.36 2.83
N PHE A 29 9.94 7.44 1.50
CA PHE A 29 10.86 6.72 0.63
C PHE A 29 11.99 7.55 0.02
N ASP A 30 11.87 8.87 -0.13
CA ASP A 30 12.97 9.69 -0.65
C ASP A 30 14.29 9.41 0.12
N PRO A 31 14.29 9.34 1.47
CA PRO A 31 15.51 9.03 2.21
C PRO A 31 16.04 7.60 2.03
N ILE A 32 15.17 6.65 1.62
CA ILE A 32 15.51 5.22 1.54
C ILE A 32 16.07 4.86 0.16
N ILE A 33 15.36 5.24 -0.91
CA ILE A 33 15.67 4.83 -2.28
C ILE A 33 16.21 5.96 -3.15
N GLY A 34 16.27 7.18 -2.62
CA GLY A 34 16.69 8.36 -3.34
C GLY A 34 15.56 9.01 -4.14
N LYS A 35 15.66 10.34 -4.31
CA LYS A 35 14.63 11.14 -4.95
C LYS A 35 14.38 10.72 -6.41
N ALA A 36 15.43 10.42 -7.17
CA ALA A 36 15.30 10.09 -8.59
C ALA A 36 14.49 8.79 -8.80
N GLN A 37 14.80 7.75 -8.05
CA GLN A 37 14.06 6.48 -8.13
C GLN A 37 12.63 6.66 -7.64
N ASN A 38 12.43 7.42 -6.56
CA ASN A 38 11.09 7.64 -6.03
C ASN A 38 10.23 8.49 -6.97
N ASP A 39 10.82 9.52 -7.62
CA ASP A 39 10.13 10.29 -8.66
C ASP A 39 9.63 9.38 -9.79
N TYR A 40 10.48 8.47 -10.23
CA TYR A 40 10.13 7.49 -11.27
C TYR A 40 9.00 6.58 -10.81
N MET A 41 9.08 6.05 -9.59
CA MET A 41 8.06 5.16 -9.02
C MET A 41 6.72 5.88 -8.83
N LEU A 42 6.74 7.14 -8.37
CA LEU A 42 5.51 7.92 -8.19
C LEU A 42 4.80 8.14 -9.52
N GLU A 43 5.53 8.50 -10.57
CA GLU A 43 4.95 8.67 -11.89
C GLU A 43 4.38 7.35 -12.43
N LYS A 44 5.12 6.26 -12.29
CA LYS A 44 4.72 4.95 -12.80
C LYS A 44 3.55 4.33 -12.03
N PHE A 45 3.48 4.51 -10.70
CA PHE A 45 2.55 3.77 -9.86
C PHE A 45 1.50 4.63 -9.14
N GLN A 46 1.74 5.93 -8.97
CA GLN A 46 0.90 6.81 -8.15
C GLN A 46 0.35 8.02 -8.89
N SER A 47 0.69 8.21 -10.16
CA SER A 47 0.09 9.26 -10.98
C SER A 47 -1.41 8.98 -11.22
N VAL A 48 -2.18 10.01 -11.54
CA VAL A 48 -3.61 9.83 -11.83
C VAL A 48 -3.84 8.80 -12.95
N PRO A 49 -3.14 8.84 -14.09
CA PRO A 49 -3.30 7.81 -15.12
C PRO A 49 -2.94 6.41 -14.63
N ALA A 50 -1.87 6.28 -13.83
CA ALA A 50 -1.46 4.99 -13.27
C ALA A 50 -2.52 4.43 -12.33
N LEU A 51 -3.08 5.25 -11.43
CA LEU A 51 -4.13 4.84 -10.51
C LEU A 51 -5.40 4.41 -11.26
N ARG A 52 -5.79 5.14 -12.30
CA ARG A 52 -6.93 4.75 -13.14
C ARG A 52 -6.72 3.39 -13.78
N GLY A 53 -5.53 3.16 -14.35
CA GLY A 53 -5.18 1.87 -14.94
C GLY A 53 -5.23 0.72 -13.94
N GLN A 54 -4.75 0.95 -12.74
CA GLN A 54 -4.78 -0.04 -11.66
C GLN A 54 -6.20 -0.36 -11.23
N LEU A 55 -7.05 0.65 -11.05
CA LEU A 55 -8.47 0.46 -10.73
C LEU A 55 -9.20 -0.34 -11.83
N GLU A 56 -8.89 -0.08 -13.09
CA GLU A 56 -9.42 -0.85 -14.23
C GLU A 56 -8.93 -2.29 -14.22
N SER A 57 -7.71 -2.54 -13.73
CA SER A 57 -7.11 -3.88 -13.66
C SER A 57 -7.57 -4.71 -12.46
N GLY A 58 -8.39 -4.16 -11.60
CA GLY A 58 -8.93 -4.88 -10.44
C GLY A 58 -8.32 -4.50 -9.08
N TYR A 59 -7.44 -3.52 -9.02
CA TYR A 59 -6.97 -2.97 -7.74
C TYR A 59 -8.15 -2.30 -7.04
N ARG A 60 -8.23 -2.49 -5.72
CA ARG A 60 -9.16 -1.75 -4.88
C ARG A 60 -8.38 -0.82 -3.99
N TYR A 61 -8.72 0.45 -4.02
CA TYR A 61 -8.10 1.51 -3.24
C TYR A 61 -9.06 2.04 -2.20
N PHE A 62 -8.53 2.29 -1.00
CA PHE A 62 -9.30 2.85 0.12
C PHE A 62 -8.51 3.96 0.79
N PHE A 63 -9.17 5.07 1.07
CA PHE A 63 -8.65 6.01 2.05
C PHE A 63 -8.85 5.44 3.45
N ALA A 64 -7.85 5.59 4.31
CA ALA A 64 -7.99 5.38 5.74
C ALA A 64 -8.31 6.73 6.37
N CYS A 65 -9.45 6.81 7.04
CA CYS A 65 -9.98 8.06 7.57
C CYS A 65 -10.18 7.99 9.06
N THR A 66 -10.00 9.14 9.75
CA THR A 66 -10.42 9.27 11.14
C THR A 66 -11.94 9.18 11.24
N ASP A 67 -12.46 9.05 12.45
CA ASP A 67 -13.91 9.06 12.68
C ASP A 67 -14.55 10.39 12.27
N ALA A 68 -13.78 11.48 12.26
CA ALA A 68 -14.21 12.78 11.77
C ALA A 68 -14.17 12.91 10.24
N GLY A 69 -13.64 11.89 9.53
CA GLY A 69 -13.59 11.89 8.07
C GLY A 69 -12.30 12.43 7.47
N GLU A 70 -11.30 12.76 8.27
CA GLU A 70 -9.99 13.19 7.76
C GLU A 70 -9.25 12.02 7.12
N ARG A 71 -8.79 12.19 5.88
CA ARG A 71 -8.01 11.20 5.14
C ARG A 71 -6.55 11.23 5.60
N ILE A 72 -6.11 10.21 6.32
CA ILE A 72 -4.80 10.16 6.97
C ILE A 72 -3.88 9.07 6.41
N GLY A 73 -4.39 8.27 5.52
CA GLY A 73 -3.64 7.19 4.89
C GLY A 73 -4.41 6.57 3.75
N PHE A 74 -3.81 5.55 3.16
CA PHE A 74 -4.47 4.78 2.10
C PHE A 74 -3.92 3.38 2.03
N LEU A 75 -4.69 2.49 1.46
CA LEU A 75 -4.28 1.12 1.18
C LEU A 75 -4.86 0.66 -0.16
N ALA A 76 -4.22 -0.34 -0.75
CA ALA A 76 -4.70 -0.95 -1.98
C ALA A 76 -4.36 -2.43 -1.99
N PHE A 77 -5.28 -3.22 -2.51
CA PHE A 77 -5.09 -4.65 -2.67
C PHE A 77 -5.82 -5.19 -3.90
N TYR A 78 -5.42 -6.38 -4.32
CA TYR A 78 -6.12 -7.15 -5.33
C TYR A 78 -5.93 -8.64 -5.09
N PRO A 79 -6.90 -9.49 -5.46
CA PRO A 79 -6.74 -10.93 -5.34
C PRO A 79 -5.71 -11.46 -6.34
N ARG A 80 -4.88 -12.38 -5.89
CA ARG A 80 -3.86 -13.02 -6.70
C ARG A 80 -3.77 -14.50 -6.31
N GLY A 81 -4.35 -15.39 -7.11
CA GLY A 81 -4.47 -16.81 -6.73
C GLY A 81 -5.33 -16.97 -5.47
N ASN A 82 -4.80 -17.66 -4.45
CA ASN A 82 -5.48 -17.87 -3.16
C ASN A 82 -5.09 -16.84 -2.11
N GLU A 83 -4.50 -15.72 -2.52
CA GLU A 83 -4.05 -14.67 -1.61
C GLU A 83 -4.59 -13.31 -2.00
N LEU A 84 -4.65 -12.41 -1.02
CA LEU A 84 -4.87 -11.00 -1.25
C LEU A 84 -3.51 -10.32 -1.26
N TYR A 85 -3.14 -9.71 -2.38
CA TYR A 85 -1.90 -8.96 -2.46
C TYR A 85 -2.13 -7.54 -1.97
N LEU A 86 -1.46 -7.19 -0.87
CA LEU A 86 -1.51 -5.84 -0.28
C LEU A 86 -0.44 -4.99 -0.96
N SER A 87 -0.86 -4.23 -1.97
CA SER A 87 0.04 -3.44 -2.81
C SER A 87 0.49 -2.14 -2.15
N LYS A 88 -0.39 -1.51 -1.36
CA LYS A 88 -0.15 -0.23 -0.69
C LYS A 88 -0.73 -0.28 0.72
N PHE A 89 0.03 0.29 1.68
CA PHE A 89 -0.38 0.28 3.08
C PHE A 89 0.36 1.40 3.80
N TYR A 90 -0.21 2.61 3.84
CA TYR A 90 0.50 3.79 4.29
C TYR A 90 -0.35 4.69 5.17
N LEU A 91 0.30 5.27 6.21
CA LEU A 91 -0.23 6.33 7.05
C LEU A 91 0.66 7.56 6.97
N GLN A 92 0.07 8.74 7.10
CA GLN A 92 0.83 9.95 7.34
C GLN A 92 1.66 9.80 8.62
N LYS A 93 2.86 10.35 8.61
CA LYS A 93 3.84 10.19 9.69
C LYS A 93 3.28 10.58 11.07
N ASP A 94 2.56 11.67 11.13
CA ASP A 94 1.99 12.18 12.40
C ASP A 94 0.95 11.24 13.01
N TRP A 95 0.42 10.31 12.23
CA TRP A 95 -0.57 9.34 12.67
C TRP A 95 0.00 7.96 12.98
N CYS A 96 1.29 7.76 12.71
CA CYS A 96 1.98 6.51 13.04
C CYS A 96 2.18 6.39 14.57
N GLY A 97 2.28 5.15 15.05
CA GLY A 97 2.54 4.88 16.47
C GLY A 97 1.32 5.01 17.38
N ARG A 98 0.12 5.11 16.82
CA ARG A 98 -1.14 5.25 17.57
C ARG A 98 -2.04 4.00 17.49
N GLY A 99 -1.51 2.90 16.99
CA GLY A 99 -2.29 1.66 16.83
C GLY A 99 -3.19 1.62 15.59
N LEU A 100 -3.20 2.66 14.76
CA LEU A 100 -4.08 2.75 13.59
C LEU A 100 -3.71 1.76 12.48
N ALA A 101 -2.42 1.41 12.38
CA ALA A 101 -1.98 0.39 11.44
C ALA A 101 -2.64 -0.97 11.72
N TRP A 102 -2.90 -1.31 12.98
CA TRP A 102 -3.63 -2.51 13.34
C TRP A 102 -5.09 -2.47 12.88
N GLU A 103 -5.74 -1.33 12.96
CA GLU A 103 -7.10 -1.18 12.45
C GLU A 103 -7.14 -1.30 10.93
N MET A 104 -6.15 -0.74 10.24
CA MET A 104 -6.01 -0.89 8.79
C MET A 104 -5.77 -2.36 8.42
N LEU A 105 -4.87 -3.03 9.13
CA LEU A 105 -4.60 -4.44 8.88
C LEU A 105 -5.85 -5.30 9.12
N ARG A 106 -6.58 -5.05 10.18
CA ARG A 106 -7.83 -5.77 10.45
C ARG A 106 -8.79 -5.66 9.29
N PHE A 107 -8.95 -4.46 8.74
CA PHE A 107 -9.77 -4.24 7.56
C PHE A 107 -9.31 -5.09 6.37
N VAL A 108 -8.00 -5.15 6.12
CA VAL A 108 -7.42 -5.96 5.03
C VAL A 108 -7.69 -7.45 5.26
N LEU A 109 -7.44 -7.93 6.48
CA LEU A 109 -7.66 -9.35 6.81
C LEU A 109 -9.14 -9.74 6.69
N GLU A 110 -10.04 -8.89 7.15
CA GLU A 110 -11.48 -9.11 7.01
C GLU A 110 -11.91 -9.11 5.54
N SER A 111 -11.34 -8.22 4.74
CA SER A 111 -11.58 -8.18 3.29
C SER A 111 -11.13 -9.47 2.60
N ALA A 112 -9.95 -9.98 2.97
CA ALA A 112 -9.43 -11.24 2.41
C ALA A 112 -10.31 -12.43 2.80
N ARG A 113 -10.75 -12.49 4.05
CA ARG A 113 -11.66 -13.53 4.52
C ARG A 113 -13.01 -13.49 3.79
N ALA A 114 -13.55 -12.30 3.61
CA ALA A 114 -14.82 -12.12 2.89
C ALA A 114 -14.74 -12.57 1.43
N LEU A 115 -13.54 -12.49 0.82
CA LEU A 115 -13.30 -12.98 -0.54
C LEU A 115 -12.97 -14.48 -0.58
N GLY A 116 -12.90 -15.16 0.55
CA GLY A 116 -12.57 -16.58 0.62
C GLY A 116 -11.10 -16.90 0.36
N LEU A 117 -10.21 -15.93 0.53
CA LEU A 117 -8.78 -16.09 0.31
C LEU A 117 -8.08 -16.65 1.55
N GLY A 118 -6.94 -17.32 1.36
CA GLY A 118 -6.23 -18.02 2.44
C GLY A 118 -5.10 -17.26 3.07
N ALA A 119 -4.65 -16.15 2.47
CA ALA A 119 -3.51 -15.40 2.97
C ALA A 119 -3.51 -13.95 2.47
N VAL A 120 -2.72 -13.12 3.14
CA VAL A 120 -2.35 -11.78 2.67
C VAL A 120 -0.84 -11.75 2.44
N GLU A 121 -0.41 -11.23 1.31
CA GLU A 121 1.01 -11.12 0.96
C GLU A 121 1.34 -9.69 0.57
N LEU A 122 2.56 -9.24 0.92
CA LEU A 122 3.05 -7.90 0.58
C LEU A 122 4.55 -7.91 0.33
N ASN A 123 5.01 -6.90 -0.41
CA ASN A 123 6.42 -6.61 -0.58
C ASN A 123 6.79 -5.39 0.27
N VAL A 124 7.97 -5.43 0.88
CA VAL A 124 8.54 -4.29 1.59
C VAL A 124 10.00 -4.13 1.20
N ASN A 125 10.43 -2.88 0.91
CA ASN A 125 11.81 -2.62 0.56
C ASN A 125 12.75 -3.09 1.68
N ARG A 126 13.87 -3.70 1.29
CA ARG A 126 14.90 -4.26 2.20
C ARG A 126 15.34 -3.25 3.26
N ASP A 127 15.44 -1.97 2.90
CA ASP A 127 15.93 -0.91 3.77
C ASP A 127 14.81 -0.16 4.50
N ASN A 128 13.56 -0.63 4.37
CA ASN A 128 12.41 0.00 5.01
C ASN A 128 12.15 -0.62 6.39
N ASP A 129 12.22 0.19 7.44
CA ASP A 129 11.98 -0.24 8.83
C ASP A 129 10.56 -0.77 9.07
N ALA A 130 9.61 -0.51 8.15
CA ALA A 130 8.27 -1.05 8.24
C ALA A 130 8.22 -2.59 8.31
N ALA A 131 9.26 -3.28 7.84
CA ALA A 131 9.36 -4.73 7.96
C ALA A 131 9.18 -5.20 9.40
N ARG A 132 9.77 -4.49 10.36
CA ARG A 132 9.62 -4.82 11.79
C ARG A 132 8.18 -4.69 12.28
N ALA A 133 7.46 -3.69 11.78
CA ALA A 133 6.06 -3.50 12.10
C ALA A 133 5.21 -4.65 11.57
N TYR A 134 5.45 -5.09 10.33
CA TYR A 134 4.76 -6.24 9.76
C TYR A 134 5.03 -7.52 10.55
N GLU A 135 6.27 -7.76 10.96
CA GLU A 135 6.61 -8.90 11.80
C GLU A 135 5.86 -8.87 13.14
N ARG A 136 5.78 -7.70 13.78
CA ARG A 136 5.00 -7.55 15.03
C ARG A 136 3.50 -7.78 14.81
N MET A 137 3.00 -7.50 13.62
CA MET A 137 1.59 -7.73 13.26
C MET A 137 1.31 -9.19 12.85
N GLY A 138 2.32 -10.05 12.84
CA GLY A 138 2.15 -11.47 12.59
C GLY A 138 2.53 -11.94 11.19
N PHE A 139 3.05 -11.07 10.33
CA PHE A 139 3.59 -11.47 9.04
C PHE A 139 4.92 -12.19 9.19
N VAL A 140 5.15 -13.16 8.31
CA VAL A 140 6.40 -13.94 8.25
C VAL A 140 7.06 -13.68 6.91
N ARG A 141 8.37 -13.43 6.93
CA ARG A 141 9.14 -13.30 5.70
C ARG A 141 9.25 -14.65 5.02
N VAL A 142 8.80 -14.75 3.77
CA VAL A 142 8.77 -16.02 3.02
C VAL A 142 9.78 -16.07 1.90
N ARG A 143 10.22 -14.94 1.37
CA ARG A 143 11.25 -14.88 0.32
C ARG A 143 11.79 -13.47 0.13
N GLU A 144 12.79 -13.34 -0.74
CA GLU A 144 13.33 -12.07 -1.23
C GLU A 144 13.07 -11.97 -2.73
N GLU A 145 12.82 -10.77 -3.22
CA GLU A 145 12.62 -10.50 -4.64
C GLU A 145 13.41 -9.27 -5.07
N LYS A 146 13.97 -9.32 -6.27
CA LYS A 146 14.58 -8.17 -6.92
C LYS A 146 13.95 -8.02 -8.29
N ASN A 147 13.16 -6.96 -8.48
CA ASN A 147 12.38 -6.73 -9.69
C ASN A 147 12.89 -5.49 -10.41
N ASP A 148 13.23 -5.64 -11.70
CA ASP A 148 13.53 -4.52 -12.59
C ASP A 148 12.21 -3.80 -12.90
N ILE A 149 12.17 -2.48 -12.61
CA ILE A 149 10.99 -1.65 -12.87
C ILE A 149 11.20 -0.69 -14.04
N GLY A 150 12.33 -0.80 -14.74
CA GLY A 150 12.67 0.05 -15.88
C GLY A 150 13.55 1.24 -15.52
N ALA A 151 14.03 1.96 -16.53
CA ALA A 151 14.90 3.15 -16.39
C ALA A 151 16.15 2.91 -15.52
N GLY A 152 16.63 1.67 -15.43
CA GLY A 152 17.79 1.29 -14.61
C GLY A 152 17.50 1.12 -13.12
N PHE A 153 16.24 1.18 -12.71
CA PHE A 153 15.84 1.03 -11.31
C PHE A 153 15.35 -0.39 -10.99
N CYS A 154 15.56 -0.82 -9.73
CA CYS A 154 15.10 -2.10 -9.21
C CYS A 154 14.33 -1.90 -7.91
N MET A 155 13.34 -2.77 -7.67
CA MET A 155 12.74 -2.98 -6.36
C MET A 155 13.40 -4.18 -5.71
N ASP A 156 14.14 -3.97 -4.63
CA ASP A 156 14.84 -5.01 -3.86
C ASP A 156 14.10 -5.20 -2.55
N ASP A 157 13.27 -6.23 -2.50
CA ASP A 157 12.24 -6.37 -1.47
C ASP A 157 12.36 -7.68 -0.70
N PHE A 158 11.86 -7.64 0.55
CA PHE A 158 11.39 -8.82 1.26
C PHE A 158 9.91 -9.03 0.98
N VAL A 159 9.49 -10.28 0.88
CA VAL A 159 8.08 -10.65 0.76
C VAL A 159 7.60 -11.24 2.07
N TYR A 160 6.53 -10.69 2.60
CA TYR A 160 5.90 -11.10 3.85
C TYR A 160 4.52 -11.67 3.61
N ARG A 161 4.15 -12.67 4.41
CA ARG A 161 2.88 -13.39 4.29
C ARG A 161 2.22 -13.52 5.65
N TYR A 162 0.90 -13.38 5.66
CA TYR A 162 0.05 -13.64 6.80
C TYR A 162 -0.99 -14.70 6.39
N ASP A 163 -0.96 -15.88 7.02
CA ASP A 163 -1.93 -16.94 6.76
C ASP A 163 -3.21 -16.68 7.58
N LEU A 164 -4.34 -16.80 6.92
CA LEU A 164 -5.66 -16.53 7.50
C LEU A 164 -6.25 -17.73 8.23
#